data_1f5da31f7df63dee741c0077a726b57e
#
_entry.id   1f5da31f7df63dee741c0077a726b57e
#
_cell.length_a   1.000
_cell.length_b   1.000
_cell.length_c   1.000
_cell.angle_alpha   90.00
_cell.angle_beta   90.00
_cell.angle_gamma   90.00
#
_symmetry.space_group_name_H-M   'P 1'
#
loop_
_entity.id
_entity.type
_entity.pdbx_description
1 polymer ?
#
loop_
_entity_poly.entity_id
_entity_poly.type
_entity_poly.pdbx_seq_one_letter_code
_entity_poly.pdbx_strand_id
1 'polypeptide(L)'
;MVLNSRVYSAERLKDSVLGVVCDANGPEREQEACQILGSWNDTGNLDTVGAHIWTALWSRIRGLDLYATPFDANDPINTPDGLSADSSLHDQLKDAFTETLADLQSRNIALNAPLREVQFYLKPGEQIPQYGGEGYEGYFTVLRNSYMHIVEFPDGEPVRAFTLLSHSQSTDPTSPYYADYTQAYSDKQWLAFPYTAEDIAANLETSIQISE
;
A
#
# COMPACT_ATOMS: atom_id res chain seq x y z
N MET A 1 11.94 -5.77 3.80
CA MET A 1 11.51 -5.89 2.37
C MET A 1 9.99 -5.95 2.25
N VAL A 2 9.28 -6.86 2.90
CA VAL A 2 7.81 -7.03 2.79
C VAL A 2 7.02 -5.74 3.13
N LEU A 3 7.49 -4.94 4.09
CA LEU A 3 6.84 -3.71 4.53
C LEU A 3 7.45 -2.42 3.97
N ASN A 4 8.13 -2.46 2.83
CA ASN A 4 8.72 -1.25 2.23
C ASN A 4 7.70 -0.36 1.51
N SER A 5 6.47 -0.84 1.35
CA SER A 5 5.33 -0.09 0.80
C SER A 5 5.57 0.48 -0.61
N ARG A 6 6.39 -0.16 -1.43
CA ARG A 6 6.63 0.27 -2.83
C ARG A 6 5.33 0.27 -3.63
N VAL A 7 5.17 1.27 -4.47
CA VAL A 7 4.06 1.40 -5.40
C VAL A 7 4.58 1.14 -6.81
N TYR A 8 4.52 -0.11 -7.24
CA TYR A 8 5.13 -0.59 -8.47
C TYR A 8 4.62 0.10 -9.73
N SER A 9 3.32 0.40 -9.78
CA SER A 9 2.73 1.13 -10.90
C SER A 9 3.32 2.54 -11.04
N ALA A 10 3.62 3.20 -9.92
CA ALA A 10 4.27 4.50 -9.92
C ALA A 10 5.72 4.40 -10.39
N GLU A 11 6.47 3.45 -9.87
CA GLU A 11 7.86 3.24 -10.27
C GLU A 11 8.04 3.01 -11.79
N ARG A 12 7.03 2.40 -12.44
CA ARG A 12 7.08 2.11 -13.88
C ARG A 12 6.50 3.22 -14.75
N LEU A 13 5.48 3.92 -14.30
CA LEU A 13 4.69 4.78 -15.18
C LEU A 13 4.60 6.23 -14.74
N LYS A 14 4.86 6.55 -13.47
CA LYS A 14 4.62 7.89 -12.93
C LYS A 14 5.26 8.98 -13.78
N ASP A 15 6.55 8.89 -14.03
CA ASP A 15 7.27 9.95 -14.74
C ASP A 15 6.78 10.11 -16.18
N SER A 16 6.45 9.01 -16.86
CA SER A 16 5.88 9.05 -18.21
C SER A 16 4.47 9.64 -18.21
N VAL A 17 3.64 9.27 -17.23
CA VAL A 17 2.28 9.82 -17.08
C VAL A 17 2.36 11.32 -16.76
N LEU A 18 3.24 11.74 -15.84
CA LEU A 18 3.44 13.16 -15.55
C LEU A 18 3.90 13.94 -16.79
N GLY A 19 4.73 13.36 -17.64
CA GLY A 19 5.12 13.93 -18.92
C GLY A 19 3.95 14.19 -19.87
N VAL A 20 2.83 13.49 -19.69
CA VAL A 20 1.61 13.67 -20.51
C VAL A 20 0.62 14.64 -19.86
N VAL A 21 0.40 14.51 -18.55
CA VAL A 21 -0.69 15.22 -17.87
C VAL A 21 -0.29 16.58 -17.30
N CYS A 22 1.01 16.83 -17.11
CA CYS A 22 1.50 18.05 -16.48
C CYS A 22 1.76 19.14 -17.54
N ASP A 23 1.05 20.26 -17.40
CA ASP A 23 1.30 21.48 -18.20
C ASP A 23 1.74 22.62 -17.26
N ALA A 24 2.88 23.22 -17.57
CA ALA A 24 3.41 24.36 -16.81
C ALA A 24 2.49 25.61 -16.86
N ASN A 25 1.59 25.68 -17.84
CA ASN A 25 0.59 26.74 -17.98
C ASN A 25 -0.83 26.28 -17.61
N GLY A 26 -0.97 25.06 -17.11
CA GLY A 26 -2.25 24.49 -16.67
C GLY A 26 -2.80 25.13 -15.39
N PRO A 27 -3.96 24.66 -14.92
CA PRO A 27 -4.56 25.12 -13.67
C PRO A 27 -3.62 24.95 -12.47
N GLU A 28 -3.63 25.92 -11.54
CA GLU A 28 -2.75 25.93 -10.35
C GLU A 28 -2.79 24.61 -9.56
N ARG A 29 -4.00 24.06 -9.39
CA ARG A 29 -4.18 22.79 -8.68
C ARG A 29 -3.52 21.60 -9.38
N GLU A 30 -3.53 21.58 -10.70
CA GLU A 30 -2.84 20.55 -11.49
C GLU A 30 -1.34 20.70 -11.38
N GLN A 31 -0.83 21.92 -11.44
CA GLN A 31 0.59 22.22 -11.23
C GLN A 31 1.06 21.79 -9.83
N GLU A 32 0.27 22.07 -8.78
CA GLU A 32 0.56 21.63 -7.40
C GLU A 32 0.61 20.09 -7.33
N ALA A 33 -0.36 19.40 -7.90
CA ALA A 33 -0.39 17.94 -7.92
C ALA A 33 0.81 17.35 -8.67
N CYS A 34 1.19 17.94 -9.79
CA CYS A 34 2.39 17.55 -10.55
C CYS A 34 3.69 17.72 -9.75
N GLN A 35 3.83 18.82 -9.01
CA GLN A 35 4.99 19.05 -8.14
C GLN A 35 5.06 18.02 -7.01
N ILE A 36 3.92 17.73 -6.38
CA ILE A 36 3.82 16.74 -5.31
C ILE A 36 4.19 15.35 -5.84
N LEU A 37 3.58 14.91 -6.94
CA LEU A 37 3.86 13.60 -7.54
C LEU A 37 5.30 13.50 -8.04
N GLY A 38 5.86 14.57 -8.61
CA GLY A 38 7.25 14.60 -9.08
C GLY A 38 8.27 14.49 -7.93
N SER A 39 7.92 14.94 -6.72
CA SER A 39 8.77 14.82 -5.53
C SER A 39 8.51 13.56 -4.69
N TRP A 40 7.44 12.85 -4.96
CA TRP A 40 7.07 11.64 -4.22
C TRP A 40 7.99 10.47 -4.56
N ASN A 41 8.38 9.71 -3.55
CA ASN A 41 9.35 8.61 -3.62
C ASN A 41 8.73 7.24 -3.95
N ASP A 42 7.56 7.20 -4.55
CA ASP A 42 6.85 5.99 -5.00
C ASP A 42 6.58 4.96 -3.90
N THR A 43 6.43 5.44 -2.67
CA THR A 43 6.08 4.56 -1.55
C THR A 43 4.75 4.96 -0.92
N GLY A 44 4.00 3.95 -0.44
CA GLY A 44 2.78 4.13 0.33
C GLY A 44 3.03 4.08 1.85
N ASN A 45 4.08 4.73 2.34
CA ASN A 45 4.30 4.85 3.78
C ASN A 45 3.39 5.92 4.38
N LEU A 46 3.10 5.81 5.69
CA LEU A 46 2.12 6.68 6.35
C LEU A 46 2.43 8.18 6.29
N ASP A 47 3.71 8.53 6.23
CA ASP A 47 4.16 9.94 6.21
C ASP A 47 4.38 10.48 4.79
N THR A 48 4.19 9.65 3.75
CA THR A 48 4.39 10.11 2.38
C THR A 48 3.24 10.96 1.90
N VAL A 49 3.59 12.01 1.16
CA VAL A 49 2.68 12.90 0.44
C VAL A 49 2.73 12.55 -1.05
N GLY A 50 1.58 12.45 -1.70
CA GLY A 50 1.47 12.09 -3.13
C GLY A 50 0.90 10.68 -3.38
N ALA A 51 1.13 9.72 -2.47
CA ALA A 51 0.66 8.35 -2.63
C ALA A 51 -0.87 8.27 -2.88
N HIS A 52 -1.66 9.06 -2.17
CA HIS A 52 -3.11 9.08 -2.33
C HIS A 52 -3.57 9.67 -3.67
N ILE A 53 -2.83 10.66 -4.22
CA ILE A 53 -3.12 11.23 -5.54
C ILE A 53 -2.87 10.15 -6.60
N TRP A 54 -1.71 9.48 -6.54
CA TRP A 54 -1.40 8.40 -7.47
C TRP A 54 -2.40 7.25 -7.38
N THR A 55 -2.73 6.80 -6.18
CA THR A 55 -3.69 5.71 -5.96
C THR A 55 -5.06 6.06 -6.56
N ALA A 56 -5.53 7.29 -6.38
CA ALA A 56 -6.79 7.75 -6.95
C ALA A 56 -6.73 7.81 -8.50
N LEU A 57 -5.64 8.31 -9.06
CA LEU A 57 -5.40 8.30 -10.51
C LEU A 57 -5.30 6.87 -11.04
N TRP A 58 -4.49 6.03 -10.41
CA TRP A 58 -4.28 4.65 -10.82
C TRP A 58 -5.58 3.86 -10.88
N SER A 59 -6.48 4.07 -9.93
CA SER A 59 -7.79 3.39 -9.93
C SER A 59 -8.63 3.69 -11.17
N ARG A 60 -8.41 4.84 -11.83
CA ARG A 60 -9.09 5.24 -13.06
C ARG A 60 -8.41 4.72 -14.32
N ILE A 61 -7.07 4.69 -14.32
CA ILE A 61 -6.30 4.41 -15.54
C ILE A 61 -5.85 2.96 -15.68
N ARG A 62 -5.78 2.18 -14.61
CA ARG A 62 -5.25 0.80 -14.60
C ARG A 62 -5.95 -0.18 -15.55
N GLY A 63 -7.14 0.16 -16.02
CA GLY A 63 -7.90 -0.65 -16.99
C GLY A 63 -7.67 -0.27 -18.45
N LEU A 64 -6.85 0.76 -18.71
CA LEU A 64 -6.49 1.20 -20.05
C LEU A 64 -5.28 0.40 -20.56
N ASP A 65 -5.09 0.42 -21.88
CA ASP A 65 -3.90 -0.17 -22.52
C ASP A 65 -2.69 0.78 -22.41
N LEU A 66 -2.11 0.80 -21.20
CA LEU A 66 -1.12 1.80 -20.79
C LEU A 66 0.26 1.56 -21.38
N TYR A 67 0.64 0.29 -21.62
CA TYR A 67 2.03 -0.05 -21.83
C TYR A 67 2.43 -0.11 -23.30
N ALA A 68 3.58 0.51 -23.64
CA ALA A 68 4.21 0.38 -24.95
C ALA A 68 4.71 -1.06 -25.18
N THR A 69 5.24 -1.68 -24.12
CA THR A 69 5.66 -3.08 -24.11
C THR A 69 4.74 -3.87 -23.18
N PRO A 70 3.87 -4.75 -23.70
CA PRO A 70 3.01 -5.60 -22.87
C PRO A 70 3.81 -6.56 -21.98
N PHE A 71 3.15 -7.14 -20.99
CA PHE A 71 3.74 -8.17 -20.14
C PHE A 71 4.19 -9.38 -20.95
N ASP A 72 5.43 -9.81 -20.77
CA ASP A 72 6.00 -11.05 -21.31
C ASP A 72 6.43 -11.98 -20.16
N ALA A 73 5.83 -13.16 -20.09
CA ALA A 73 6.15 -14.17 -19.09
C ALA A 73 7.59 -14.71 -19.19
N ASN A 74 8.26 -14.50 -20.32
CA ASN A 74 9.67 -14.85 -20.49
C ASN A 74 10.62 -13.76 -20.01
N ASP A 75 10.12 -12.53 -19.82
CA ASP A 75 10.87 -11.39 -19.26
C ASP A 75 10.02 -10.62 -18.24
N PRO A 76 9.60 -11.27 -17.14
CA PRO A 76 8.68 -10.68 -16.18
C PRO A 76 9.30 -9.56 -15.33
N ILE A 77 10.62 -9.43 -15.33
CA ILE A 77 11.33 -8.39 -14.59
C ILE A 77 11.27 -7.06 -15.33
N ASN A 78 11.42 -7.08 -16.66
CA ASN A 78 11.49 -5.87 -17.48
C ASN A 78 10.15 -5.51 -18.15
N THR A 79 9.15 -6.38 -18.06
CA THR A 79 7.83 -6.16 -18.66
C THR A 79 6.71 -6.24 -17.62
N PRO A 80 5.59 -5.51 -17.83
CA PRO A 80 5.36 -4.51 -18.89
C PRO A 80 6.20 -3.25 -18.69
N ASP A 81 6.45 -2.48 -19.74
CA ASP A 81 7.30 -1.28 -19.68
C ASP A 81 6.88 -0.17 -20.64
N GLY A 82 7.20 1.07 -20.23
CA GLY A 82 6.96 2.28 -21.00
C GLY A 82 5.49 2.66 -21.17
N LEU A 83 5.21 3.94 -21.33
CA LEU A 83 3.86 4.43 -21.63
C LEU A 83 3.64 4.37 -23.15
N SER A 84 2.45 3.90 -23.56
CA SER A 84 2.02 3.89 -24.96
C SER A 84 1.97 5.33 -25.54
N ALA A 85 2.42 5.49 -26.76
CA ALA A 85 2.42 6.77 -27.45
C ALA A 85 1.08 7.10 -28.14
N ASP A 86 0.01 6.32 -27.89
CA ASP A 86 -1.31 6.56 -28.45
C ASP A 86 -1.88 7.90 -27.95
N SER A 87 -2.21 8.78 -28.88
CA SER A 87 -2.75 10.10 -28.57
C SER A 87 -4.12 10.03 -27.88
N SER A 88 -4.94 9.04 -28.19
CA SER A 88 -6.24 8.86 -27.54
C SER A 88 -6.09 8.41 -26.08
N LEU A 89 -5.05 7.64 -25.78
CA LEU A 89 -4.67 7.31 -24.41
C LEU A 89 -4.20 8.55 -23.65
N HIS A 90 -3.39 9.40 -24.29
CA HIS A 90 -2.89 10.62 -23.66
C HIS A 90 -4.05 11.57 -23.28
N ASP A 91 -5.08 11.68 -24.12
CA ASP A 91 -6.27 12.47 -23.80
C ASP A 91 -7.05 11.86 -22.63
N GLN A 92 -7.23 10.53 -22.61
CA GLN A 92 -7.84 9.82 -21.48
C GLN A 92 -7.07 10.00 -20.16
N LEU A 93 -5.74 10.04 -20.21
CA LEU A 93 -4.90 10.27 -19.01
C LEU A 93 -5.10 11.68 -18.45
N LYS A 94 -5.19 12.71 -19.33
CA LYS A 94 -5.46 14.10 -18.90
C LYS A 94 -6.84 14.24 -18.28
N ASP A 95 -7.85 13.65 -18.91
CA ASP A 95 -9.21 13.66 -18.37
C ASP A 95 -9.25 12.96 -17.00
N ALA A 96 -8.65 11.77 -16.88
CA ALA A 96 -8.58 11.02 -15.63
C ALA A 96 -7.83 11.77 -14.53
N PHE A 97 -6.78 12.52 -14.87
CA PHE A 97 -6.03 13.35 -13.91
C PHE A 97 -6.90 14.51 -13.39
N THR A 98 -7.53 15.25 -14.28
CA THR A 98 -8.45 16.35 -13.92
C THR A 98 -9.61 15.85 -13.05
N GLU A 99 -10.25 14.73 -13.43
CA GLU A 99 -11.31 14.11 -12.64
C GLU A 99 -10.83 13.63 -11.26
N THR A 100 -9.60 13.09 -11.19
CA THR A 100 -9.00 12.67 -9.91
C THR A 100 -8.87 13.86 -8.96
N LEU A 101 -8.36 14.99 -9.44
CA LEU A 101 -8.20 16.18 -8.61
C LEU A 101 -9.53 16.79 -8.19
N ALA A 102 -10.54 16.75 -9.06
CA ALA A 102 -11.90 17.17 -8.74
C ALA A 102 -12.55 16.27 -7.67
N ASP A 103 -12.36 14.94 -7.73
CA ASP A 103 -12.84 14.01 -6.72
C ASP A 103 -12.19 14.26 -5.36
N LEU A 104 -10.87 14.37 -5.30
CA LEU A 104 -10.15 14.69 -4.07
C LEU A 104 -10.64 16.01 -3.45
N GLN A 105 -10.88 17.03 -4.29
CA GLN A 105 -11.43 18.29 -3.84
C GLN A 105 -12.85 18.16 -3.27
N SER A 106 -13.72 17.45 -3.96
CA SER A 106 -15.10 17.22 -3.53
C SER A 106 -15.20 16.52 -2.17
N ARG A 107 -14.20 15.68 -1.87
CA ARG A 107 -14.06 14.94 -0.61
C ARG A 107 -13.27 15.70 0.46
N ASN A 108 -12.88 16.96 0.20
CA ASN A 108 -12.05 17.80 1.06
C ASN A 108 -10.69 17.15 1.43
N ILE A 109 -10.11 16.39 0.51
CA ILE A 109 -8.78 15.79 0.68
C ILE A 109 -7.74 16.77 0.12
N ALA A 110 -6.83 17.24 0.97
CA ALA A 110 -5.74 18.12 0.56
C ALA A 110 -4.70 17.36 -0.28
N LEU A 111 -4.14 18.00 -1.31
CA LEU A 111 -3.12 17.38 -2.16
C LEU A 111 -1.84 17.06 -1.38
N ASN A 112 -1.50 17.87 -0.39
CA ASN A 112 -0.33 17.71 0.46
C ASN A 112 -0.60 16.88 1.74
N ALA A 113 -1.77 16.23 1.83
CA ALA A 113 -2.06 15.35 2.97
C ALA A 113 -1.11 14.16 3.00
N PRO A 114 -0.51 13.82 4.15
CA PRO A 114 0.21 12.56 4.30
C PRO A 114 -0.78 11.38 4.26
N LEU A 115 -0.30 10.21 3.81
CA LEU A 115 -1.15 9.03 3.61
C LEU A 115 -1.92 8.63 4.88
N ARG A 116 -1.33 8.83 6.06
CA ARG A 116 -1.98 8.57 7.36
C ARG A 116 -3.28 9.32 7.62
N GLU A 117 -3.50 10.44 6.93
CA GLU A 117 -4.70 11.27 7.09
C GLU A 117 -5.82 10.89 6.11
N VAL A 118 -5.55 10.01 5.15
CA VAL A 118 -6.49 9.71 4.06
C VAL A 118 -6.73 8.23 3.83
N GLN A 119 -5.86 7.34 4.34
CA GLN A 119 -5.99 5.90 4.16
C GLN A 119 -6.08 5.16 5.49
N PHE A 120 -7.25 4.61 5.78
CA PHE A 120 -7.57 3.97 7.06
C PHE A 120 -8.15 2.58 6.87
N TYR A 121 -7.90 1.71 7.84
CA TYR A 121 -8.76 0.60 8.15
C TYR A 121 -9.87 1.09 9.08
N LEU A 122 -11.11 1.00 8.59
CA LEU A 122 -12.26 1.47 9.35
C LEU A 122 -12.79 0.34 10.24
N LYS A 123 -12.72 0.53 11.53
CA LYS A 123 -13.43 -0.27 12.52
C LYS A 123 -14.45 0.61 13.24
N PRO A 124 -15.59 0.08 13.70
CA PRO A 124 -16.51 0.86 14.50
C PRO A 124 -15.81 1.56 15.68
N GLY A 125 -15.82 2.89 15.66
CA GLY A 125 -15.17 3.72 16.68
C GLY A 125 -13.68 4.01 16.47
N GLU A 126 -13.04 3.42 15.45
CA GLU A 126 -11.60 3.60 15.21
C GLU A 126 -11.27 3.83 13.75
N GLN A 127 -10.30 4.73 13.50
CA GLN A 127 -9.69 4.96 12.21
C GLN A 127 -8.19 4.69 12.35
N ILE A 128 -7.75 3.51 11.95
CA ILE A 128 -6.36 3.10 12.09
C ILE A 128 -5.66 3.33 10.74
N PRO A 129 -4.65 4.22 10.67
CA PRO A 129 -3.93 4.47 9.43
C PRO A 129 -3.32 3.20 8.86
N GLN A 130 -3.37 3.06 7.54
CA GLN A 130 -2.80 1.88 6.87
C GLN A 130 -1.80 2.33 5.80
N TYR A 131 -0.60 1.76 5.82
CA TYR A 131 0.40 1.96 4.78
C TYR A 131 0.16 0.98 3.60
N GLY A 132 0.80 1.27 2.47
CA GLY A 132 0.74 0.48 1.25
C GLY A 132 -0.02 1.19 0.14
N GLY A 133 0.32 0.86 -1.08
CA GLY A 133 -0.36 1.33 -2.29
C GLY A 133 -1.36 0.32 -2.82
N GLU A 134 -2.05 0.64 -3.92
CA GLU A 134 -2.85 -0.32 -4.65
C GLU A 134 -1.98 -1.48 -5.17
N GLY A 135 -2.52 -2.69 -5.06
CA GLY A 135 -1.85 -3.88 -5.55
C GLY A 135 -1.78 -3.89 -7.07
N TYR A 136 -0.62 -4.23 -7.55
CA TYR A 136 -0.37 -4.69 -8.90
C TYR A 136 0.01 -6.16 -8.82
N GLU A 137 0.01 -6.90 -9.91
CA GLU A 137 0.34 -8.33 -9.91
C GLU A 137 1.60 -8.63 -9.07
N GLY A 138 1.44 -9.45 -8.04
CA GLY A 138 2.53 -9.82 -7.12
C GLY A 138 2.81 -8.85 -5.97
N TYR A 139 2.10 -7.73 -5.86
CA TYR A 139 2.25 -6.76 -4.78
C TYR A 139 1.02 -6.69 -3.88
N PHE A 140 1.28 -6.58 -2.59
CA PHE A 140 0.23 -6.55 -1.58
C PHE A 140 -0.51 -5.21 -1.59
N THR A 141 -1.84 -5.29 -1.57
CA THR A 141 -2.65 -4.17 -1.11
C THR A 141 -2.79 -4.22 0.39
N VAL A 142 -2.89 -3.06 1.00
CA VAL A 142 -3.12 -2.89 2.44
C VAL A 142 -4.34 -3.66 2.94
N LEU A 143 -5.39 -3.75 2.14
CA LEU A 143 -6.69 -4.31 2.55
C LEU A 143 -6.83 -5.82 2.37
N ARG A 144 -5.79 -6.52 1.90
CA ARG A 144 -5.88 -7.94 1.54
C ARG A 144 -4.84 -8.84 2.17
N ASN A 145 -3.95 -8.29 3.00
CA ASN A 145 -3.00 -9.11 3.73
C ASN A 145 -3.75 -9.88 4.83
N SER A 146 -3.61 -11.20 4.78
CA SER A 146 -4.08 -12.05 5.86
C SER A 146 -2.98 -12.22 6.91
N TYR A 147 -2.31 -13.33 6.92
CA TYR A 147 -1.28 -13.67 7.87
C TYR A 147 0.11 -13.54 7.24
N MET A 148 1.01 -12.83 7.90
CA MET A 148 2.41 -12.74 7.53
C MET A 148 3.28 -13.44 8.57
N HIS A 149 4.25 -14.19 8.10
CA HIS A 149 5.20 -14.92 8.94
C HIS A 149 6.60 -14.75 8.39
N ILE A 150 7.54 -14.39 9.26
CA ILE A 150 8.96 -14.31 8.97
C ILE A 150 9.69 -15.29 9.87
N VAL A 151 10.58 -16.08 9.28
CA VAL A 151 11.50 -16.95 10.00
C VAL A 151 12.92 -16.56 9.62
N GLU A 152 13.71 -16.22 10.61
CA GLU A 152 15.12 -15.86 10.47
C GLU A 152 16.00 -17.03 10.90
N PHE A 153 16.99 -17.33 10.09
CA PHE A 153 18.02 -18.35 10.34
C PHE A 153 19.38 -17.66 10.45
N PRO A 154 19.66 -16.95 11.55
CA PRO A 154 20.94 -16.26 11.72
C PRO A 154 22.07 -17.25 11.97
N ASP A 155 23.26 -16.96 11.42
CA ASP A 155 24.43 -17.80 11.61
C ASP A 155 24.88 -17.83 13.07
N GLY A 156 24.91 -19.01 13.68
CA GLY A 156 25.36 -19.22 15.05
C GLY A 156 24.41 -18.75 16.15
N GLU A 157 23.20 -18.31 15.81
CA GLU A 157 22.17 -17.93 16.78
C GLU A 157 20.92 -18.83 16.63
N PRO A 158 20.06 -18.89 17.65
CA PRO A 158 18.78 -19.57 17.52
C PRO A 158 17.91 -18.97 16.42
N VAL A 159 17.14 -19.82 15.75
CA VAL A 159 16.10 -19.39 14.78
C VAL A 159 15.09 -18.50 15.50
N ARG A 160 14.64 -17.44 14.83
CA ARG A 160 13.61 -16.51 15.34
C ARG A 160 12.43 -16.49 14.39
N ALA A 161 11.24 -16.45 14.95
CA ALA A 161 10.01 -16.35 14.17
C ALA A 161 9.16 -15.16 14.61
N PHE A 162 8.54 -14.51 13.63
CA PHE A 162 7.68 -13.35 13.86
C PHE A 162 6.42 -13.46 13.01
N THR A 163 5.35 -12.88 13.51
CA THR A 163 4.06 -12.83 12.81
C THR A 163 3.48 -11.43 12.82
N LEU A 164 2.65 -11.16 11.85
CA LEU A 164 1.86 -9.94 11.78
C LEU A 164 0.56 -10.21 11.02
N LEU A 165 -0.54 -9.66 11.50
CA LEU A 165 -1.86 -9.78 10.92
C LEU A 165 -2.46 -8.38 10.76
N SER A 166 -2.86 -8.02 9.53
CA SER A 166 -3.47 -6.71 9.28
C SER A 166 -4.88 -6.55 9.90
N HIS A 167 -5.50 -7.66 10.23
CA HIS A 167 -6.79 -7.73 10.92
C HIS A 167 -6.60 -8.24 12.33
N SER A 168 -7.26 -7.63 13.29
CA SER A 168 -7.33 -8.16 14.65
C SER A 168 -8.31 -9.35 14.73
N GLN A 169 -8.25 -10.12 15.81
CA GLN A 169 -8.93 -11.41 15.89
C GLN A 169 -10.35 -11.36 16.46
N SER A 170 -10.77 -10.25 17.05
CA SER A 170 -12.11 -10.09 17.59
C SER A 170 -12.99 -9.21 16.71
N THR A 171 -14.27 -9.56 16.61
CA THR A 171 -15.33 -8.73 16.05
C THR A 171 -16.09 -7.91 17.11
N ASP A 172 -15.83 -8.18 18.39
CA ASP A 172 -16.44 -7.45 19.51
C ASP A 172 -15.67 -6.16 19.80
N PRO A 173 -16.27 -4.97 19.63
CA PRO A 173 -15.62 -3.69 19.89
C PRO A 173 -15.17 -3.49 21.35
N THR A 174 -15.68 -4.27 22.28
CA THR A 174 -15.29 -4.19 23.71
C THR A 174 -14.10 -5.09 24.05
N SER A 175 -13.71 -5.95 23.13
CA SER A 175 -12.58 -6.86 23.31
C SER A 175 -11.24 -6.11 23.17
N PRO A 176 -10.24 -6.38 24.03
CA PRO A 176 -8.89 -5.86 23.85
C PRO A 176 -8.23 -6.34 22.55
N TYR A 177 -8.74 -7.42 21.95
CA TYR A 177 -8.25 -7.99 20.67
C TYR A 177 -9.02 -7.48 19.45
N TYR A 178 -9.74 -6.36 19.59
CA TYR A 178 -10.54 -5.81 18.49
C TYR A 178 -9.68 -5.06 17.45
N ALA A 179 -8.66 -4.32 17.91
CA ALA A 179 -7.86 -3.45 17.07
C ALA A 179 -6.33 -3.62 17.26
N ASP A 180 -5.89 -4.44 18.20
CA ASP A 180 -4.51 -4.63 18.62
C ASP A 180 -3.56 -4.99 17.45
N TYR A 181 -3.88 -6.02 16.69
CA TYR A 181 -3.06 -6.43 15.54
C TYR A 181 -3.15 -5.45 14.37
N THR A 182 -4.31 -4.84 14.17
CA THR A 182 -4.47 -3.78 13.15
C THR A 182 -3.57 -2.58 13.47
N GLN A 183 -3.47 -2.22 14.75
CA GLN A 183 -2.57 -1.15 15.19
C GLN A 183 -1.10 -1.59 15.05
N ALA A 184 -0.74 -2.80 15.51
CA ALA A 184 0.60 -3.34 15.34
C ALA A 184 1.02 -3.38 13.86
N TYR A 185 0.08 -3.72 12.96
CA TYR A 185 0.31 -3.65 11.52
C TYR A 185 0.56 -2.22 11.04
N SER A 186 -0.26 -1.26 11.46
CA SER A 186 -0.09 0.16 11.13
C SER A 186 1.29 0.68 11.54
N ASP A 187 1.76 0.27 12.71
CA ASP A 187 3.04 0.65 13.29
C ASP A 187 4.23 -0.18 12.76
N LYS A 188 3.98 -1.15 11.87
CA LYS A 188 4.97 -2.12 11.38
C LYS A 188 5.64 -2.89 12.53
N GLN A 189 4.92 -3.13 13.60
CA GLN A 189 5.41 -3.83 14.79
C GLN A 189 5.19 -5.33 14.66
N TRP A 190 6.27 -6.06 14.41
CA TRP A 190 6.25 -7.51 14.37
C TRP A 190 6.14 -8.12 15.77
N LEU A 191 5.31 -9.15 15.87
CA LEU A 191 5.10 -9.91 17.11
C LEU A 191 5.97 -11.16 17.08
N ALA A 192 6.67 -11.45 18.18
CA ALA A 192 7.40 -12.68 18.31
C ALA A 192 6.44 -13.88 18.25
N PHE A 193 6.82 -14.92 17.51
CA PHE A 193 6.07 -16.14 17.39
C PHE A 193 6.79 -17.26 18.16
N PRO A 194 6.34 -17.61 19.38
CA PRO A 194 6.93 -18.69 20.19
C PRO A 194 6.73 -20.02 19.48
N TYR A 195 7.81 -20.76 19.22
CA TYR A 195 7.71 -22.07 18.56
C TYR A 195 8.63 -23.14 19.17
N THR A 196 9.66 -22.75 19.93
CA THR A 196 10.44 -23.71 20.73
C THR A 196 9.69 -24.12 22.00
N ALA A 197 10.01 -25.25 22.58
CA ALA A 197 9.39 -25.70 23.83
C ALA A 197 9.59 -24.68 24.96
N GLU A 198 10.78 -24.06 25.03
CA GLU A 198 11.13 -23.03 25.99
C GLU A 198 10.33 -21.74 25.75
N ASP A 199 10.23 -21.29 24.50
CA ASP A 199 9.45 -20.08 24.14
C ASP A 199 7.97 -20.27 24.44
N ILE A 200 7.41 -21.44 24.08
CA ILE A 200 6.03 -21.80 24.36
C ILE A 200 5.76 -21.80 25.86
N ALA A 201 6.67 -22.42 26.65
CA ALA A 201 6.52 -22.48 28.09
C ALA A 201 6.60 -21.09 28.74
N ALA A 202 7.46 -20.19 28.24
CA ALA A 202 7.59 -18.82 28.72
C ALA A 202 6.37 -17.92 28.40
N ASN A 203 5.64 -18.24 27.34
CA ASN A 203 4.48 -17.45 26.88
C ASN A 203 3.14 -18.17 27.08
N LEU A 204 3.12 -19.26 27.85
CA LEU A 204 1.94 -20.06 28.07
C LEU A 204 0.99 -19.37 29.05
N GLU A 205 -0.20 -18.98 28.58
CA GLU A 205 -1.26 -18.41 29.43
C GLU A 205 -2.19 -19.50 30.02
N THR A 206 -2.49 -20.51 29.22
CA THR A 206 -3.42 -21.57 29.61
C THR A 206 -3.08 -22.88 28.93
N SER A 207 -3.24 -23.99 29.64
CA SER A 207 -3.19 -25.33 29.05
C SER A 207 -4.46 -26.12 29.40
N ILE A 208 -4.96 -26.89 28.40
CA ILE A 208 -6.09 -27.80 28.58
C ILE A 208 -5.61 -29.21 28.27
N GLN A 209 -5.85 -30.13 29.19
CA GLN A 209 -5.57 -31.53 28.96
C GLN A 209 -6.83 -32.20 28.40
N ILE A 210 -6.72 -32.75 27.19
CA ILE A 210 -7.80 -33.50 26.54
C ILE A 210 -7.55 -34.98 26.84
N SER A 211 -8.49 -35.63 27.55
CA SER A 211 -8.50 -37.09 27.73
C SER A 211 -9.41 -37.69 26.67
N GLU A 212 -8.96 -38.80 26.07
CA GLU A 212 -9.78 -39.67 25.20
C GLU A 212 -10.92 -40.33 25.96
#